data_206f5501ac686e332277c06317a937af
#
_entry.id   206f5501ac686e332277c06317a937af
#
_cell.length_a   1.000
_cell.length_b   1.000
_cell.length_c   1.000
_cell.angle_alpha   90.00
_cell.angle_beta   90.00
_cell.angle_gamma   90.00
#
_symmetry.space_group_name_H-M   'P 1'
#
loop_
_entity.id
_entity.type
_entity.pdbx_description
1 polymer ?
#
loop_
_entity_poly.entity_id
_entity_poly.type
_entity_poly.pdbx_seq_one_letter_code
_entity_poly.pdbx_strand_id
1 'polypeptide(L)'
;MHTEIKYLYLKQHAVTAGLTDAQLLEMTNTVKVKNVKKGESVYMEDGFESRIYLLVKGKIKISEVDDRGDELIKEILTATEIFGDVSLDGSVSDDEFAEALTENTVICSFRSAEFKQLMQNNVVLAMNFIQQVSGKFRRLENRHANLVFKDAKSRLISFFRDWANREGNKEGDKIKLNNYLTHSDIAGIISTSRQSVTTLLNELKDGGVIFYNRKHIELSDRCLVN
;
A
#
# COMPACT_ATOMS: atom_id res chain seq x y z
N MET A 1 -24.72 2.37 5.44
CA MET A 1 -24.29 2.65 4.05
C MET A 1 -25.13 1.78 3.14
N HIS A 2 -25.67 2.33 2.02
CA HIS A 2 -26.55 1.61 1.11
C HIS A 2 -25.84 0.45 0.41
N THR A 3 -26.55 -0.65 0.19
CA THR A 3 -26.04 -1.88 -0.46
C THR A 3 -25.42 -1.59 -1.83
N GLU A 4 -25.99 -0.66 -2.60
CA GLU A 4 -25.48 -0.23 -3.89
C GLU A 4 -24.04 0.32 -3.84
N ILE A 5 -23.72 1.13 -2.81
CA ILE A 5 -22.37 1.69 -2.64
C ILE A 5 -21.36 0.59 -2.31
N LYS A 6 -21.74 -0.34 -1.41
CA LYS A 6 -20.90 -1.50 -1.08
C LYS A 6 -20.61 -2.35 -2.33
N TYR A 7 -21.65 -2.63 -3.12
CA TYR A 7 -21.55 -3.35 -4.37
C TYR A 7 -20.57 -2.68 -5.35
N LEU A 8 -20.69 -1.35 -5.55
CA LEU A 8 -19.81 -0.61 -6.45
C LEU A 8 -18.34 -0.66 -6.00
N TYR A 9 -18.09 -0.55 -4.70
CA TYR A 9 -16.74 -0.65 -4.16
C TYR A 9 -16.15 -2.05 -4.34
N LEU A 10 -16.92 -3.09 -4.07
CA LEU A 10 -16.48 -4.46 -4.32
C LEU A 10 -16.21 -4.70 -5.82
N LYS A 11 -17.09 -4.24 -6.70
CA LYS A 11 -16.96 -4.43 -8.17
C LYS A 11 -15.70 -3.82 -8.75
N GLN A 12 -15.16 -2.76 -8.14
CA GLN A 12 -13.95 -2.07 -8.60
C GLN A 12 -12.66 -2.68 -8.06
N HIS A 13 -12.72 -3.59 -7.10
CA HIS A 13 -11.53 -4.10 -6.44
C HIS A 13 -10.95 -5.32 -7.15
N ALA A 14 -9.61 -5.38 -7.27
CA ALA A 14 -8.91 -6.46 -7.99
C ALA A 14 -9.19 -7.85 -7.42
N VAL A 15 -9.35 -7.98 -6.09
CA VAL A 15 -9.61 -9.30 -5.46
C VAL A 15 -10.96 -9.88 -5.84
N THR A 16 -11.92 -9.04 -6.19
CA THR A 16 -13.28 -9.45 -6.60
C THR A 16 -13.50 -9.45 -8.11
N ALA A 17 -12.43 -9.21 -8.89
CA ALA A 17 -12.50 -9.22 -10.34
C ALA A 17 -13.00 -10.59 -10.86
N GLY A 18 -13.92 -10.57 -11.82
CA GLY A 18 -14.49 -11.79 -12.42
C GLY A 18 -15.59 -12.46 -11.60
N LEU A 19 -15.97 -11.91 -10.44
CA LEU A 19 -17.15 -12.38 -9.72
C LEU A 19 -18.44 -11.93 -10.41
N THR A 20 -19.47 -12.75 -10.34
CA THR A 20 -20.80 -12.40 -10.83
C THR A 20 -21.48 -11.35 -9.94
N ASP A 21 -22.46 -10.63 -10.48
CA ASP A 21 -23.22 -9.64 -9.70
C ASP A 21 -23.93 -10.28 -8.50
N ALA A 22 -24.41 -11.52 -8.61
CA ALA A 22 -25.01 -12.26 -7.50
C ALA A 22 -24.00 -12.52 -6.36
N GLN A 23 -22.77 -12.94 -6.69
CA GLN A 23 -21.70 -13.16 -5.72
C GLN A 23 -21.25 -11.86 -5.04
N LEU A 24 -21.15 -10.77 -5.79
CA LEU A 24 -20.84 -9.45 -5.25
C LEU A 24 -21.94 -8.95 -4.30
N LEU A 25 -23.21 -9.16 -4.64
CA LEU A 25 -24.34 -8.81 -3.79
C LEU A 25 -24.34 -9.62 -2.48
N GLU A 26 -24.03 -10.91 -2.53
CA GLU A 26 -23.87 -11.73 -1.33
C GLU A 26 -22.81 -11.15 -0.38
N MET A 27 -21.66 -10.76 -0.91
CA MET A 27 -20.58 -10.14 -0.15
C MET A 27 -20.98 -8.83 0.53
N THR A 28 -21.97 -8.09 -0.01
CA THR A 28 -22.45 -6.84 0.62
C THR A 28 -23.10 -7.05 2.00
N ASN A 29 -23.52 -8.26 2.33
CA ASN A 29 -24.13 -8.60 3.62
C ASN A 29 -23.12 -8.62 4.77
N THR A 30 -21.88 -9.00 4.48
CA THR A 30 -20.82 -9.18 5.49
C THR A 30 -19.83 -8.01 5.50
N VAL A 31 -19.63 -7.32 4.35
CA VAL A 31 -18.68 -6.22 4.25
C VAL A 31 -19.08 -5.01 5.10
N LYS A 32 -18.11 -4.50 5.86
CA LYS A 32 -18.17 -3.16 6.45
C LYS A 32 -17.39 -2.19 5.57
N VAL A 33 -17.87 -0.96 5.42
CA VAL A 33 -17.20 0.10 4.67
C VAL A 33 -16.93 1.26 5.60
N LYS A 34 -15.69 1.76 5.58
CA LYS A 34 -15.24 2.90 6.37
C LYS A 34 -14.56 3.93 5.48
N ASN A 35 -14.85 5.21 5.74
CA ASN A 35 -14.07 6.34 5.24
C ASN A 35 -13.08 6.73 6.32
N VAL A 36 -11.80 6.80 5.94
CA VAL A 36 -10.69 7.09 6.84
C VAL A 36 -10.07 8.41 6.43
N LYS A 37 -9.85 9.31 7.38
CA LYS A 37 -9.20 10.60 7.16
C LYS A 37 -7.69 10.44 7.14
N LYS A 38 -7.00 11.35 6.47
CA LYS A 38 -5.54 11.38 6.51
C LYS A 38 -5.02 11.43 7.95
N GLY A 39 -4.02 10.59 8.25
CA GLY A 39 -3.42 10.45 9.59
C GLY A 39 -4.21 9.57 10.56
N GLU A 40 -5.39 9.06 10.16
CA GLU A 40 -6.21 8.18 11.01
C GLU A 40 -5.74 6.73 10.90
N SER A 41 -5.66 6.04 12.04
CA SER A 41 -5.36 4.60 12.10
C SER A 41 -6.59 3.76 11.74
N VAL A 42 -6.37 2.69 10.98
CA VAL A 42 -7.43 1.76 10.55
C VAL A 42 -7.73 0.72 11.63
N TYR A 43 -6.71 0.21 12.33
CA TYR A 43 -6.84 -0.96 13.22
C TYR A 43 -7.48 -0.67 14.58
N MET A 44 -7.48 0.58 15.05
CA MET A 44 -7.87 0.93 16.41
C MET A 44 -9.36 0.76 16.75
N GLU A 45 -10.25 0.63 15.76
CA GLU A 45 -11.69 0.64 16.02
C GLU A 45 -12.36 -0.75 16.02
N ASP A 46 -11.71 -1.78 15.48
CA ASP A 46 -12.34 -3.07 15.26
C ASP A 46 -12.15 -4.09 16.41
N GLY A 47 -11.46 -3.70 17.50
CA GLY A 47 -11.20 -4.58 18.64
C GLY A 47 -10.25 -5.74 18.26
N PHE A 48 -10.30 -6.84 19.02
CA PHE A 48 -9.46 -8.03 18.83
C PHE A 48 -9.92 -8.95 17.68
N GLU A 49 -10.87 -8.51 16.83
CA GLU A 49 -11.33 -9.33 15.70
C GLU A 49 -10.37 -9.23 14.54
N SER A 50 -9.82 -10.36 14.14
CA SER A 50 -9.00 -10.46 12.93
C SER A 50 -9.80 -10.13 11.67
N ARG A 51 -9.30 -9.21 10.87
CA ARG A 51 -9.97 -8.71 9.66
C ARG A 51 -9.03 -8.63 8.48
N ILE A 52 -9.61 -8.85 7.30
CA ILE A 52 -8.98 -8.50 6.03
C ILE A 52 -9.60 -7.21 5.50
N TYR A 53 -8.75 -6.34 4.98
CA TYR A 53 -9.14 -5.04 4.45
C TYR A 53 -8.84 -4.97 2.95
N LEU A 54 -9.76 -4.37 2.21
CA LEU A 54 -9.65 -4.07 0.80
C LEU A 54 -9.56 -2.54 0.65
N LEU A 55 -8.46 -2.04 0.15
CA LEU A 55 -8.28 -0.62 -0.10
C LEU A 55 -8.97 -0.24 -1.41
N VAL A 56 -10.12 0.44 -1.34
CA VAL A 56 -10.90 0.85 -2.51
C VAL A 56 -10.41 2.15 -3.11
N LYS A 57 -10.06 3.11 -2.24
CA LYS A 57 -9.61 4.44 -2.65
C LYS A 57 -8.60 5.00 -1.64
N GLY A 58 -7.66 5.79 -2.12
CA GLY A 58 -6.65 6.43 -1.29
C GLY A 58 -5.38 5.61 -1.16
N LYS A 59 -4.63 5.86 -0.10
CA LYS A 59 -3.35 5.21 0.20
C LYS A 59 -3.24 4.92 1.69
N ILE A 60 -2.68 3.77 2.01
CA ILE A 60 -2.43 3.32 3.39
C ILE A 60 -0.94 3.05 3.56
N LYS A 61 -0.37 3.52 4.65
CA LYS A 61 0.95 3.17 5.14
C LYS A 61 0.81 2.03 6.14
N ILE A 62 1.50 0.93 5.92
CA ILE A 62 1.64 -0.15 6.90
C ILE A 62 3.01 0.00 7.53
N SER A 63 3.05 0.16 8.84
CA SER A 63 4.28 0.33 9.60
C SER A 63 4.29 -0.50 10.87
N GLU A 64 5.48 -0.69 11.41
CA GLU A 64 5.76 -1.33 12.68
C GLU A 64 6.71 -0.43 13.46
N VAL A 65 6.54 -0.35 14.76
CA VAL A 65 7.39 0.46 15.64
C VAL A 65 8.15 -0.48 16.56
N ASP A 66 9.48 -0.32 16.62
CA ASP A 66 10.31 -1.10 17.53
C ASP A 66 10.26 -0.57 18.98
N ASP A 67 10.88 -1.29 19.92
CA ASP A 67 10.94 -0.93 21.34
C ASP A 67 11.60 0.43 21.62
N ARG A 68 12.30 1.01 20.65
CA ARG A 68 12.96 2.33 20.74
C ARG A 68 12.11 3.45 20.19
N GLY A 69 10.96 3.12 19.54
CA GLY A 69 10.07 4.05 18.87
C GLY A 69 10.48 4.35 17.43
N ASP A 70 11.42 3.60 16.85
CA ASP A 70 11.79 3.74 15.44
C ASP A 70 10.75 3.08 14.54
N GLU A 71 10.21 3.84 13.58
CA GLU A 71 9.19 3.37 12.64
C GLU A 71 9.82 2.70 11.42
N LEU A 72 9.49 1.43 11.19
CA LEU A 72 9.75 0.71 9.96
C LEU A 72 8.50 0.72 9.08
N ILE A 73 8.57 1.30 7.90
CA ILE A 73 7.47 1.21 6.94
C ILE A 73 7.58 -0.10 6.15
N LYS A 74 6.65 -1.00 6.41
CA LYS A 74 6.57 -2.30 5.73
C LYS A 74 6.11 -2.15 4.29
N GLU A 75 5.06 -1.34 4.05
CA GLU A 75 4.46 -1.20 2.73
C GLU A 75 3.66 0.10 2.60
N ILE A 76 3.63 0.66 1.39
CA ILE A 76 2.66 1.67 0.98
C ILE A 76 1.68 1.01 0.01
N LEU A 77 0.42 0.97 0.41
CA LEU A 77 -0.67 0.39 -0.35
C LEU A 77 -1.38 1.44 -1.17
N THR A 78 -1.77 1.04 -2.38
CA THR A 78 -2.62 1.82 -3.29
C THR A 78 -3.98 1.15 -3.48
N ALA A 79 -4.92 1.85 -4.09
CA ALA A 79 -6.24 1.28 -4.38
C ALA A 79 -6.13 -0.09 -5.08
N THR A 80 -7.06 -0.99 -4.78
CA THR A 80 -7.17 -2.39 -5.20
C THR A 80 -6.23 -3.39 -4.50
N GLU A 81 -5.44 -2.96 -3.51
CA GLU A 81 -4.61 -3.84 -2.69
C GLU A 81 -5.31 -4.27 -1.40
N ILE A 82 -4.89 -5.41 -0.85
CA ILE A 82 -5.41 -5.98 0.40
C ILE A 82 -4.41 -5.81 1.53
N PHE A 83 -4.88 -5.76 2.79
CA PHE A 83 -4.05 -5.73 3.99
C PHE A 83 -4.77 -6.29 5.22
N GLY A 84 -4.12 -6.28 6.38
CA GLY A 84 -4.62 -6.90 7.60
C GLY A 84 -4.25 -8.38 7.67
N ASP A 85 -5.13 -9.24 8.20
CA ASP A 85 -4.88 -10.67 8.34
C ASP A 85 -4.91 -11.40 6.98
N VAL A 86 -3.83 -11.26 6.22
CA VAL A 86 -3.69 -11.94 4.92
C VAL A 86 -3.32 -13.43 5.05
N SER A 87 -2.93 -13.91 6.25
CA SER A 87 -2.72 -15.31 6.55
C SER A 87 -4.03 -16.06 6.80
N LEU A 88 -5.09 -15.32 7.18
CA LEU A 88 -6.43 -15.84 7.50
C LEU A 88 -6.42 -16.90 8.63
N ASP A 89 -5.44 -16.82 9.50
CA ASP A 89 -5.28 -17.70 10.64
C ASP A 89 -5.74 -17.07 11.97
N GLY A 90 -6.12 -15.79 11.90
CA GLY A 90 -6.55 -15.01 13.06
C GLY A 90 -5.40 -14.36 13.83
N SER A 91 -4.15 -14.51 13.36
CA SER A 91 -3.01 -13.83 13.97
C SER A 91 -3.03 -12.36 13.57
N VAL A 92 -2.97 -11.48 14.55
CA VAL A 92 -2.78 -10.04 14.38
C VAL A 92 -1.43 -9.69 14.98
N SER A 93 -0.61 -8.95 14.25
CA SER A 93 0.62 -8.40 14.83
C SER A 93 0.24 -7.17 15.68
N ASP A 94 0.49 -7.23 16.98
CA ASP A 94 0.16 -6.15 17.93
C ASP A 94 0.98 -4.87 17.64
N ASP A 95 2.10 -4.98 16.93
CA ASP A 95 3.04 -3.89 16.64
C ASP A 95 2.83 -3.28 15.25
N GLU A 96 1.85 -3.77 14.47
CA GLU A 96 1.57 -3.27 13.13
C GLU A 96 0.50 -2.18 13.14
N PHE A 97 0.77 -1.08 12.45
CA PHE A 97 -0.13 0.05 12.28
C PHE A 97 -0.48 0.26 10.81
N ALA A 98 -1.74 0.60 10.56
CA ALA A 98 -2.21 1.01 9.24
C ALA A 98 -2.74 2.45 9.31
N GLU A 99 -2.06 3.39 8.65
CA GLU A 99 -2.39 4.81 8.66
C GLU A 99 -2.79 5.29 7.26
N ALA A 100 -3.86 6.07 7.16
CA ALA A 100 -4.26 6.69 5.90
C ALA A 100 -3.34 7.87 5.53
N LEU A 101 -2.72 7.81 4.35
CA LEU A 101 -1.83 8.86 3.84
C LEU A 101 -2.57 9.95 3.04
N THR A 102 -3.78 9.68 2.62
CA THR A 102 -4.57 10.59 1.77
C THR A 102 -5.94 10.87 2.36
N GLU A 103 -6.50 12.04 2.02
CA GLU A 103 -7.87 12.35 2.34
C GLU A 103 -8.86 11.44 1.59
N ASN A 104 -10.04 11.22 2.18
CA ASN A 104 -11.10 10.39 1.60
C ASN A 104 -10.64 8.96 1.23
N THR A 105 -9.82 8.35 2.07
CA THR A 105 -9.43 6.95 1.94
C THR A 105 -10.64 6.07 2.26
N VAL A 106 -10.96 5.12 1.39
CA VAL A 106 -12.10 4.21 1.54
C VAL A 106 -11.60 2.79 1.62
N ILE A 107 -12.02 2.09 2.66
CA ILE A 107 -11.72 0.68 2.89
C ILE A 107 -13.00 -0.14 3.02
N CYS A 108 -12.96 -1.35 2.50
CA CYS A 108 -13.92 -2.41 2.78
C CYS A 108 -13.26 -3.43 3.71
N SER A 109 -13.94 -3.90 4.75
CA SER A 109 -13.38 -4.90 5.64
C SER A 109 -14.33 -6.06 5.85
N PHE A 110 -13.75 -7.24 6.01
CA PHE A 110 -14.43 -8.49 6.34
C PHE A 110 -13.79 -9.09 7.58
N ARG A 111 -14.53 -9.84 8.39
CA ARG A 111 -13.92 -10.74 9.37
C ARG A 111 -13.15 -11.82 8.63
N SER A 112 -11.96 -12.18 9.09
CA SER A 112 -11.12 -13.18 8.42
C SER A 112 -11.83 -14.53 8.22
N ALA A 113 -12.61 -14.97 9.21
CA ALA A 113 -13.41 -16.18 9.11
C ALA A 113 -14.49 -16.12 8.02
N GLU A 114 -15.19 -14.98 7.92
CA GLU A 114 -16.21 -14.77 6.87
C GLU A 114 -15.59 -14.73 5.48
N PHE A 115 -14.46 -14.03 5.34
CA PHE A 115 -13.74 -13.95 4.06
C PHE A 115 -13.20 -15.32 3.63
N LYS A 116 -12.67 -16.11 4.57
CA LYS A 116 -12.24 -17.49 4.34
C LYS A 116 -13.39 -18.38 3.84
N GLN A 117 -14.58 -18.24 4.43
CA GLN A 117 -15.76 -18.97 3.98
C GLN A 117 -16.21 -18.55 2.57
N LEU A 118 -16.17 -17.25 2.24
CA LEU A 118 -16.44 -16.75 0.89
C LEU A 118 -15.48 -17.36 -0.14
N MET A 119 -14.17 -17.47 0.18
CA MET A 119 -13.19 -18.09 -0.70
C MET A 119 -13.39 -19.59 -0.86
N GLN A 120 -13.79 -20.30 0.18
CA GLN A 120 -14.10 -21.76 0.08
C GLN A 120 -15.23 -22.04 -0.91
N ASN A 121 -16.17 -21.11 -1.02
CA ASN A 121 -17.33 -21.23 -1.92
C ASN A 121 -17.07 -20.58 -3.29
N ASN A 122 -15.92 -19.91 -3.50
CA ASN A 122 -15.66 -19.19 -4.73
C ASN A 122 -14.16 -19.25 -5.11
N VAL A 123 -13.88 -20.15 -6.08
CA VAL A 123 -12.51 -20.38 -6.56
C VAL A 123 -11.90 -19.12 -7.20
N VAL A 124 -12.71 -18.30 -7.91
CA VAL A 124 -12.22 -17.05 -8.53
C VAL A 124 -11.73 -16.09 -7.47
N LEU A 125 -12.50 -15.89 -6.40
CA LEU A 125 -12.10 -15.06 -5.26
C LEU A 125 -10.81 -15.57 -4.61
N ALA A 126 -10.72 -16.90 -4.38
CA ALA A 126 -9.53 -17.51 -3.80
C ALA A 126 -8.28 -17.33 -4.68
N MET A 127 -8.41 -17.50 -5.99
CA MET A 127 -7.28 -17.30 -6.93
C MET A 127 -6.83 -15.85 -6.99
N ASN A 128 -7.76 -14.90 -7.02
CA ASN A 128 -7.43 -13.48 -6.98
C ASN A 128 -6.74 -13.09 -5.66
N PHE A 129 -7.20 -13.65 -4.55
CA PHE A 129 -6.56 -13.45 -3.25
C PHE A 129 -5.12 -13.98 -3.24
N ILE A 130 -4.89 -15.20 -3.72
CA ILE A 130 -3.56 -15.79 -3.85
C ILE A 130 -2.65 -14.90 -4.73
N GLN A 131 -3.16 -14.37 -5.83
CA GLN A 131 -2.40 -13.44 -6.68
C GLN A 131 -1.98 -12.17 -5.93
N GLN A 132 -2.87 -11.60 -5.11
CA GLN A 132 -2.57 -10.44 -4.27
C GLN A 132 -1.45 -10.75 -3.26
N VAL A 133 -1.58 -11.88 -2.54
CA VAL A 133 -0.58 -12.31 -1.55
C VAL A 133 0.77 -12.63 -2.23
N SER A 134 0.76 -13.31 -3.37
CA SER A 134 1.97 -13.60 -4.15
C SER A 134 2.66 -12.32 -4.65
N GLY A 135 1.87 -11.29 -5.00
CA GLY A 135 2.39 -9.97 -5.35
C GLY A 135 3.11 -9.29 -4.17
N LYS A 136 2.51 -9.36 -2.97
CA LYS A 136 3.14 -8.86 -1.73
C LYS A 136 4.44 -9.58 -1.42
N PHE A 137 4.45 -10.91 -1.53
CA PHE A 137 5.64 -11.72 -1.28
C PHE A 137 6.79 -11.32 -2.22
N ARG A 138 6.54 -11.19 -3.53
CA ARG A 138 7.56 -10.72 -4.49
C ARG A 138 8.10 -9.33 -4.19
N ARG A 139 7.26 -8.40 -3.73
CA ARG A 139 7.73 -7.07 -3.29
C ARG A 139 8.65 -7.16 -2.07
N LEU A 140 8.32 -8.03 -1.12
CA LEU A 140 9.14 -8.29 0.06
C LEU A 140 10.51 -8.87 -0.33
N GLU A 141 10.55 -9.88 -1.21
CA GLU A 141 11.79 -10.47 -1.72
C GLU A 141 12.67 -9.42 -2.41
N ASN A 142 12.08 -8.59 -3.28
CA ASN A 142 12.80 -7.52 -3.96
C ASN A 142 13.35 -6.46 -2.97
N ARG A 143 12.57 -6.13 -1.95
CA ARG A 143 13.03 -5.22 -0.89
C ARG A 143 14.18 -5.81 -0.10
N HIS A 144 14.09 -7.08 0.28
CA HIS A 144 15.17 -7.79 0.96
C HIS A 144 16.45 -7.82 0.09
N ALA A 145 16.35 -8.17 -1.17
CA ALA A 145 17.48 -8.12 -2.11
C ALA A 145 18.09 -6.72 -2.23
N ASN A 146 17.25 -5.68 -2.29
CA ASN A 146 17.73 -4.30 -2.31
C ASN A 146 18.49 -3.92 -1.02
N LEU A 147 18.07 -4.42 0.16
CA LEU A 147 18.78 -4.17 1.42
C LEU A 147 20.13 -4.85 1.47
N VAL A 148 20.26 -6.05 0.90
CA VAL A 148 21.50 -6.84 0.89
C VAL A 148 22.50 -6.30 -0.14
N PHE A 149 22.04 -5.92 -1.34
CA PHE A 149 22.94 -5.64 -2.48
C PHE A 149 23.10 -4.16 -2.82
N LYS A 150 22.30 -3.26 -2.26
CA LYS A 150 22.31 -1.84 -2.64
C LYS A 150 22.63 -0.92 -1.47
N ASP A 151 23.42 0.12 -1.73
CA ASP A 151 23.58 1.23 -0.81
C ASP A 151 22.30 2.10 -0.70
N ALA A 152 22.28 3.03 0.24
CA ALA A 152 21.12 3.88 0.50
C ALA A 152 20.69 4.71 -0.74
N LYS A 153 21.66 5.21 -1.52
CA LYS A 153 21.40 6.00 -2.74
C LYS A 153 20.74 5.14 -3.83
N SER A 154 21.25 3.94 -4.05
CA SER A 154 20.71 2.98 -5.01
C SER A 154 19.32 2.48 -4.58
N ARG A 155 19.08 2.30 -3.27
CA ARG A 155 17.75 1.97 -2.75
C ARG A 155 16.76 3.11 -2.97
N LEU A 156 17.16 4.36 -2.75
CA LEU A 156 16.34 5.55 -3.02
C LEU A 156 15.94 5.65 -4.49
N ILE A 157 16.89 5.48 -5.40
CA ILE A 157 16.63 5.47 -6.84
C ILE A 157 15.69 4.34 -7.23
N SER A 158 15.90 3.12 -6.70
CA SER A 158 15.03 1.98 -6.96
C SER A 158 13.62 2.24 -6.45
N PHE A 159 13.47 2.82 -5.27
CA PHE A 159 12.17 3.21 -4.72
C PHE A 159 11.45 4.22 -5.63
N PHE A 160 12.12 5.27 -6.09
CA PHE A 160 11.51 6.24 -7.00
C PHE A 160 11.13 5.62 -8.35
N ARG A 161 11.94 4.70 -8.87
CA ARG A 161 11.63 3.96 -10.11
C ARG A 161 10.37 3.11 -9.95
N ASP A 162 10.27 2.36 -8.86
CA ASP A 162 9.09 1.54 -8.56
C ASP A 162 7.85 2.39 -8.35
N TRP A 163 7.98 3.54 -7.69
CA TRP A 163 6.89 4.49 -7.52
C TRP A 163 6.45 5.10 -8.84
N ALA A 164 7.40 5.51 -9.68
CA ALA A 164 7.14 6.05 -11.02
C ALA A 164 6.43 5.04 -11.93
N ASN A 165 6.82 3.78 -11.89
CA ASN A 165 6.18 2.72 -12.68
C ASN A 165 4.74 2.44 -12.25
N ARG A 166 4.41 2.66 -10.97
CA ARG A 166 3.05 2.43 -10.45
C ARG A 166 2.12 3.62 -10.61
N GLU A 167 2.63 4.83 -10.44
CA GLU A 167 1.80 6.03 -10.24
C GLU A 167 2.26 7.24 -11.07
N GLY A 168 3.35 7.10 -11.82
CA GLY A 168 3.94 8.20 -12.55
C GLY A 168 3.12 8.61 -13.77
N ASN A 169 2.95 9.91 -13.97
CA ASN A 169 2.42 10.49 -15.18
C ASN A 169 3.57 10.94 -16.08
N LYS A 170 3.65 10.38 -17.29
CA LYS A 170 4.69 10.76 -18.24
C LYS A 170 4.35 12.11 -18.88
N GLU A 171 5.24 13.08 -18.71
CA GLU A 171 5.16 14.43 -19.31
C GLU A 171 6.47 14.70 -20.09
N GLY A 172 6.48 14.42 -21.40
CA GLY A 172 7.69 14.50 -22.25
C GLY A 172 8.76 13.52 -21.79
N ASP A 173 9.98 14.04 -21.49
CA ASP A 173 11.14 13.25 -21.02
C ASP A 173 11.19 13.10 -19.49
N LYS A 174 10.10 13.45 -18.81
CA LYS A 174 10.02 13.38 -17.35
C LYS A 174 8.81 12.55 -16.92
N ILE A 175 8.94 11.95 -15.72
CA ILE A 175 7.82 11.34 -15.02
C ILE A 175 7.51 12.17 -13.78
N LYS A 176 6.26 12.57 -13.65
CA LYS A 176 5.76 13.35 -12.54
C LYS A 176 4.96 12.48 -11.58
N LEU A 177 5.29 12.60 -10.29
CA LEU A 177 4.65 11.94 -9.17
C LEU A 177 4.00 12.97 -8.25
N ASN A 178 2.82 12.66 -7.72
CA ASN A 178 2.24 13.42 -6.62
C ASN A 178 2.93 13.01 -5.32
N ASN A 179 3.60 13.95 -4.65
CA ASN A 179 4.29 13.67 -3.41
C ASN A 179 3.29 13.67 -2.23
N TYR A 180 3.14 12.54 -1.57
CA TYR A 180 2.35 12.38 -0.35
C TYR A 180 3.18 11.82 0.82
N LEU A 181 4.49 11.59 0.60
CA LEU A 181 5.41 11.06 1.58
C LEU A 181 6.29 12.15 2.18
N THR A 182 6.60 12.02 3.46
CA THR A 182 7.62 12.81 4.14
C THR A 182 9.01 12.20 3.95
N HIS A 183 10.06 12.94 4.29
CA HIS A 183 11.43 12.38 4.30
C HIS A 183 11.57 11.24 5.33
N SER A 184 10.80 11.27 6.42
CA SER A 184 10.75 10.19 7.40
C SER A 184 10.11 8.93 6.81
N ASP A 185 9.00 9.07 6.06
CA ASP A 185 8.38 7.94 5.39
C ASP A 185 9.33 7.30 4.37
N ILE A 186 10.00 8.13 3.54
CA ILE A 186 11.00 7.62 2.58
C ILE A 186 12.14 6.91 3.32
N ALA A 187 12.60 7.45 4.45
CA ALA A 187 13.66 6.86 5.27
C ALA A 187 13.25 5.47 5.81
N GLY A 188 12.04 5.35 6.34
CA GLY A 188 11.48 4.07 6.79
C GLY A 188 11.33 3.05 5.65
N ILE A 189 10.93 3.50 4.45
CA ILE A 189 10.78 2.63 3.27
C ILE A 189 12.13 2.05 2.82
N ILE A 190 13.17 2.91 2.73
CA ILE A 190 14.50 2.48 2.22
C ILE A 190 15.46 2.06 3.34
N SER A 191 14.98 1.98 4.58
CA SER A 191 15.74 1.57 5.77
C SER A 191 17.04 2.38 5.94
N THR A 192 16.87 3.70 6.14
CA THR A 192 17.96 4.66 6.42
C THR A 192 17.47 5.80 7.30
N SER A 193 18.34 6.74 7.68
CA SER A 193 17.93 7.89 8.48
C SER A 193 17.25 8.98 7.65
N ARG A 194 16.34 9.76 8.26
CA ARG A 194 15.73 10.94 7.65
C ARG A 194 16.78 11.94 7.14
N GLN A 195 17.88 12.10 7.88
CA GLN A 195 18.97 12.99 7.50
C GLN A 195 19.65 12.49 6.22
N SER A 196 19.94 11.19 6.12
CA SER A 196 20.49 10.57 4.91
C SER A 196 19.60 10.79 3.69
N VAL A 197 18.27 10.60 3.86
CA VAL A 197 17.30 10.88 2.78
C VAL A 197 17.38 12.33 2.32
N THR A 198 17.44 13.28 3.27
CA THR A 198 17.51 14.71 2.94
C THR A 198 18.78 15.01 2.13
N THR A 199 19.93 14.48 2.55
CA THR A 199 21.21 14.64 1.85
C THR A 199 21.15 14.04 0.44
N LEU A 200 20.68 12.79 0.31
CA LEU A 200 20.60 12.09 -0.98
C LEU A 200 19.64 12.77 -1.95
N LEU A 201 18.49 13.28 -1.47
CA LEU A 201 17.54 14.02 -2.31
C LEU A 201 18.18 15.31 -2.85
N ASN A 202 18.95 16.04 -2.03
CA ASN A 202 19.66 17.24 -2.48
C ASN A 202 20.75 16.88 -3.52
N GLU A 203 21.54 15.83 -3.28
CA GLU A 203 22.52 15.35 -4.26
C GLU A 203 21.87 14.98 -5.61
N LEU A 204 20.76 14.26 -5.59
CA LEU A 204 20.04 13.88 -6.81
C LEU A 204 19.43 15.09 -7.53
N LYS A 205 18.97 16.09 -6.78
CA LYS A 205 18.46 17.36 -7.31
C LYS A 205 19.58 18.17 -7.95
N ASP A 206 20.71 18.34 -7.26
CA ASP A 206 21.86 19.09 -7.76
C ASP A 206 22.48 18.41 -9.00
N GLY A 207 22.42 17.08 -9.06
CA GLY A 207 22.79 16.29 -10.24
C GLY A 207 21.77 16.30 -11.39
N GLY A 208 20.62 16.99 -11.24
CA GLY A 208 19.57 17.06 -12.25
C GLY A 208 18.85 15.74 -12.51
N VAL A 209 18.95 14.78 -11.59
CA VAL A 209 18.30 13.46 -11.69
C VAL A 209 16.83 13.53 -11.27
N ILE A 210 16.56 14.33 -10.23
CA ILE A 210 15.21 14.58 -9.74
C ILE A 210 15.00 16.07 -9.49
N PHE A 211 13.74 16.49 -9.56
CA PHE A 211 13.26 17.73 -8.95
C PHE A 211 12.21 17.35 -7.92
N TYR A 212 12.24 17.90 -6.71
CA TYR A 212 11.23 17.61 -5.72
C TYR A 212 10.80 18.86 -4.93
N ASN A 213 9.54 18.87 -4.54
CA ASN A 213 8.95 19.80 -3.58
C ASN A 213 7.89 19.07 -2.75
N ARG A 214 7.18 19.82 -1.88
CA ARG A 214 6.16 19.23 -1.00
C ARG A 214 4.98 18.58 -1.74
N LYS A 215 4.73 18.94 -3.00
CA LYS A 215 3.56 18.47 -3.77
C LYS A 215 3.92 17.49 -4.89
N HIS A 216 5.08 17.67 -5.50
CA HIS A 216 5.48 16.95 -6.71
C HIS A 216 6.94 16.51 -6.66
N ILE A 217 7.18 15.36 -7.28
CA ILE A 217 8.50 14.83 -7.60
C ILE A 217 8.52 14.63 -9.11
N GLU A 218 9.54 15.14 -9.78
CA GLU A 218 9.80 14.90 -11.20
C GLU A 218 11.09 14.08 -11.33
N LEU A 219 11.02 13.00 -12.07
CA LEU A 219 12.15 12.13 -12.37
C LEU A 219 12.56 12.34 -13.82
N SER A 220 13.86 12.52 -14.07
CA SER A 220 14.37 12.52 -15.43
C SER A 220 14.51 11.10 -15.98
N ASP A 221 14.49 10.90 -17.31
CA ASP A 221 14.71 9.60 -17.94
C ASP A 221 16.02 8.93 -17.47
N ARG A 222 17.02 9.71 -17.06
CA ARG A 222 18.30 9.19 -16.49
C ARG A 222 18.07 8.40 -15.17
N CYS A 223 17.00 8.67 -14.45
CA CYS A 223 16.63 7.92 -13.24
C CYS A 223 16.02 6.55 -13.55
N LEU A 224 15.54 6.37 -14.78
CA LEU A 224 14.75 5.20 -15.20
C LEU A 224 15.58 4.18 -16.01
N VAL A 225 16.70 4.64 -16.59
CA VAL A 225 17.60 3.79 -17.37
C VAL A 225 18.67 3.21 -16.45
N ASN A 226 18.49 1.95 -16.07
CA ASN A 226 19.44 0.88 -15.76
C ASN A 226 18.72 -0.38 -15.33
#